data_c6661aee1ae4aa64dd09d66e4949faa3
#
_entry.id   c6661aee1ae4aa64dd09d66e4949faa3
#
_cell.length_a   1.000
_cell.length_b   1.000
_cell.length_c   1.000
_cell.angle_alpha   90.00
_cell.angle_beta   90.00
_cell.angle_gamma   90.00
#
_symmetry.space_group_name_H-M   'P 1'
#
loop_
_entity.id
_entity.type
_entity.pdbx_description
1 polymer ?
#
loop_
_entity_poly.entity_id
_entity_poly.type
_entity_poly.pdbx_seq_one_letter_code
_entity_poly.pdbx_strand_id
1 'polypeptide(L)'
;ASARLHAWATAPSNYYFRIYKANAVNDFSAQTLVSQSASFGSLTINTTAAPSHTFTIPAGDCLTGLQVELVVEFTGTVAASTFVFLGDFQFCEGSKAMPFELRPIAIEEQLRQRYYRKQSVWVGTSTARTCFPINMVKTPTLSGGGTGFTSTGTDKDTFVAYQTTAALQTIVFDSEL
;
A
#
# COMPACT_ATOMS: atom_id res chain seq x y z
N ALA A 1 5.91 5.85 13.82
CA ALA A 1 4.54 5.55 13.35
C ALA A 1 3.52 6.31 14.19
N SER A 2 2.44 6.74 13.60
CA SER A 2 1.28 7.34 14.27
C SER A 2 -0.02 6.90 13.58
N ALA A 3 -1.11 6.90 14.33
CA ALA A 3 -2.43 6.58 13.80
C ALA A 3 -3.50 7.28 14.63
N ARG A 4 -4.75 7.27 14.13
CA ARG A 4 -5.94 7.60 14.91
C ARG A 4 -6.83 6.37 14.97
N LEU A 5 -7.21 5.99 16.18
CA LEU A 5 -8.04 4.81 16.45
C LEU A 5 -9.28 5.22 17.22
N HIS A 6 -10.46 4.85 16.71
CA HIS A 6 -11.74 5.09 17.39
C HIS A 6 -12.47 3.76 17.60
N ALA A 7 -12.86 3.47 18.83
CA ALA A 7 -13.61 2.27 19.18
C ALA A 7 -15.12 2.56 19.17
N TRP A 8 -15.88 1.70 18.48
CA TRP A 8 -17.33 1.71 18.43
C TRP A 8 -17.89 0.36 18.86
N ALA A 9 -18.81 0.35 19.79
CA ALA A 9 -19.53 -0.84 20.30
C ALA A 9 -18.75 -1.82 21.17
N THR A 10 -17.46 -2.05 20.94
CA THR A 10 -16.61 -2.88 21.79
C THR A 10 -15.27 -2.20 22.02
N ALA A 11 -14.85 -2.16 23.30
CA ALA A 11 -13.57 -1.58 23.68
C ALA A 11 -12.42 -2.54 23.35
N PRO A 12 -11.40 -2.12 22.62
CA PRO A 12 -10.15 -2.83 22.57
C PRO A 12 -9.53 -2.96 23.96
N SER A 13 -9.07 -4.15 24.29
CA SER A 13 -8.36 -4.41 25.56
C SER A 13 -6.91 -3.94 25.53
N ASN A 14 -6.35 -3.88 24.33
CA ASN A 14 -4.97 -3.47 24.09
C ASN A 14 -4.78 -3.02 22.64
N TYR A 15 -3.80 -2.15 22.39
CA TYR A 15 -3.32 -1.82 21.06
C TYR A 15 -1.87 -1.38 21.12
N TYR A 16 -1.12 -1.64 20.04
CA TYR A 16 0.30 -1.35 19.93
C TYR A 16 0.78 -1.42 18.47
N PHE A 17 1.95 -0.85 18.20
CA PHE A 17 2.58 -0.96 16.89
C PHE A 17 3.62 -2.10 16.86
N ARG A 18 3.74 -2.73 15.69
CA ARG A 18 4.82 -3.68 15.35
C ARG A 18 5.47 -3.28 14.04
N ILE A 19 6.77 -3.60 13.94
CA ILE A 19 7.51 -3.53 12.68
C ILE A 19 8.13 -4.88 12.41
N TYR A 20 7.89 -5.41 11.22
CA TYR A 20 8.52 -6.60 10.69
C TYR A 20 9.40 -6.22 9.51
N LYS A 21 10.47 -7.00 9.29
CA LYS A 21 11.22 -7.02 8.03
C LYS A 21 10.87 -8.29 7.25
N ALA A 22 10.82 -8.18 5.95
CA ALA A 22 10.76 -9.34 5.08
C ALA A 22 12.08 -10.12 5.14
N ASN A 23 12.01 -11.46 5.12
CA ASN A 23 13.21 -12.31 5.15
C ASN A 23 13.88 -12.42 3.77
N ALA A 24 13.16 -12.11 2.70
CA ALA A 24 13.69 -11.93 1.35
C ALA A 24 13.20 -10.59 0.77
N VAL A 25 13.88 -10.08 -0.26
CA VAL A 25 13.54 -8.76 -0.84
C VAL A 25 12.10 -8.73 -1.31
N ASN A 26 11.29 -7.85 -0.70
CA ASN A 26 9.87 -7.64 -0.96
C ASN A 26 8.98 -8.91 -0.84
N ASP A 27 9.44 -9.92 -0.13
CA ASP A 27 8.67 -11.14 0.13
C ASP A 27 8.29 -11.23 1.61
N PHE A 28 7.04 -10.91 1.91
CA PHE A 28 6.46 -10.93 3.25
C PHE A 28 5.81 -12.27 3.63
N SER A 29 6.00 -13.33 2.85
CA SER A 29 5.55 -14.69 3.19
C SER A 29 6.24 -15.24 4.44
N ALA A 30 7.48 -14.80 4.69
CA ALA A 30 8.24 -15.05 5.90
C ALA A 30 8.81 -13.73 6.43
N GLN A 31 8.59 -13.46 7.69
CA GLN A 31 8.91 -12.18 8.33
C GLN A 31 9.63 -12.36 9.65
N THR A 32 10.44 -11.38 10.02
CA THR A 32 11.09 -11.30 11.33
C THR A 32 10.66 -10.02 12.04
N LEU A 33 10.20 -10.13 13.28
CA LEU A 33 9.86 -8.98 14.11
C LEU A 33 11.13 -8.17 14.40
N VAL A 34 11.14 -6.91 13.98
CA VAL A 34 12.24 -5.96 14.24
C VAL A 34 12.02 -5.26 15.57
N SER A 35 10.81 -4.76 15.79
CA SER A 35 10.49 -4.00 17.00
C SER A 35 9.00 -3.96 17.28
N GLN A 36 8.64 -3.77 18.54
CA GLN A 36 7.26 -3.58 18.99
C GLN A 36 7.22 -2.44 20.01
N SER A 37 6.20 -1.59 19.94
CA SER A 37 5.97 -0.57 20.98
C SER A 37 5.47 -1.24 22.27
N ALA A 38 5.58 -0.53 23.38
CA ALA A 38 4.80 -0.87 24.56
C ALA A 38 3.29 -0.82 24.22
N SER A 39 2.49 -1.50 25.03
CA SER A 39 1.04 -1.38 25.00
C SER A 39 0.61 0.05 25.28
N PHE A 40 -0.34 0.56 24.52
CA PHE A 40 -1.02 1.84 24.82
C PHE A 40 -2.20 1.66 25.79
N GLY A 41 -2.47 0.41 26.21
CA GLY A 41 -3.56 0.07 27.12
C GLY A 41 -4.89 -0.17 26.40
N SER A 42 -5.98 -0.08 27.15
CA SER A 42 -7.34 -0.23 26.62
C SER A 42 -7.87 1.10 26.05
N LEU A 43 -8.77 1.00 25.10
CA LEU A 43 -9.49 2.13 24.55
C LEU A 43 -10.97 2.03 24.96
N THR A 44 -11.51 3.08 25.55
CA THR A 44 -12.92 3.13 25.95
C THR A 44 -13.82 3.27 24.71
N ILE A 45 -15.03 2.67 24.77
CA ILE A 45 -16.04 2.81 23.73
C ILE A 45 -16.36 4.31 23.50
N ASN A 46 -16.57 4.67 22.25
CA ASN A 46 -16.85 6.05 21.78
C ASN A 46 -15.74 7.05 22.10
N THR A 47 -14.52 6.58 22.28
CA THR A 47 -13.37 7.46 22.43
C THR A 47 -12.39 7.28 21.28
N THR A 48 -11.59 8.32 21.07
CA THR A 48 -10.52 8.32 20.05
C THR A 48 -9.18 8.39 20.73
N ALA A 49 -8.26 7.52 20.32
CA ALA A 49 -6.86 7.60 20.68
C ALA A 49 -6.02 8.01 19.48
N ALA A 50 -4.91 8.64 19.73
CA ALA A 50 -3.91 9.01 18.73
C ALA A 50 -2.54 8.43 19.12
N PRO A 51 -2.37 7.08 19.04
CA PRO A 51 -1.11 6.46 19.40
C PRO A 51 0.02 6.91 18.47
N SER A 52 1.18 7.13 19.04
CA SER A 52 2.41 7.39 18.31
C SER A 52 3.59 6.69 18.95
N HIS A 53 4.53 6.21 18.15
CA HIS A 53 5.74 5.57 18.64
C HIS A 53 6.90 5.77 17.68
N THR A 54 8.09 5.98 18.24
CA THR A 54 9.34 6.05 17.49
C THR A 54 10.09 4.74 17.63
N PHE A 55 10.38 4.09 16.50
CA PHE A 55 11.15 2.87 16.44
C PHE A 55 12.60 3.18 16.07
N THR A 56 13.53 2.45 16.67
CA THR A 56 14.89 2.36 16.16
C THR A 56 15.00 1.11 15.29
N ILE A 57 15.22 1.31 13.99
CA ILE A 57 15.37 0.22 13.03
C ILE A 57 16.85 0.08 12.72
N PRO A 58 17.48 -1.09 12.97
CA PRO A 58 18.88 -1.31 12.66
C PRO A 58 19.19 -1.08 11.19
N ALA A 59 20.37 -0.56 10.90
CA ALA A 59 20.85 -0.40 9.53
C ALA A 59 20.86 -1.77 8.83
N GLY A 60 20.31 -1.84 7.65
CA GLY A 60 20.18 -3.08 6.89
C GLY A 60 18.83 -3.81 7.03
N ASP A 61 18.08 -3.60 8.12
CA ASP A 61 16.77 -4.22 8.29
C ASP A 61 15.71 -3.64 7.32
N CYS A 62 15.96 -2.45 6.76
CA CYS A 62 15.12 -1.84 5.74
C CYS A 62 15.35 -2.38 4.32
N LEU A 63 16.43 -3.12 4.08
CA LEU A 63 16.87 -3.49 2.73
C LEU A 63 15.94 -4.51 2.05
N THR A 64 15.25 -5.32 2.84
CA THR A 64 14.34 -6.35 2.33
C THR A 64 12.87 -5.92 2.32
N GLY A 65 12.58 -4.73 2.84
CA GLY A 65 11.22 -4.20 3.00
C GLY A 65 10.75 -4.25 4.45
N LEU A 66 9.92 -3.27 4.82
CA LEU A 66 9.33 -3.15 6.16
C LEU A 66 7.81 -3.24 6.09
N GLN A 67 7.23 -3.98 7.02
CA GLN A 67 5.79 -4.00 7.28
C GLN A 67 5.53 -3.35 8.63
N VAL A 68 4.66 -2.35 8.66
CA VAL A 68 4.23 -1.67 9.88
C VAL A 68 2.79 -2.07 10.19
N GLU A 69 2.55 -2.56 11.39
CA GLU A 69 1.24 -3.00 11.85
C GLU A 69 0.78 -2.15 13.03
N LEU A 70 -0.50 -1.80 13.05
CA LEU A 70 -1.23 -1.44 14.25
C LEU A 70 -2.06 -2.64 14.68
N VAL A 71 -1.69 -3.26 15.79
CA VAL A 71 -2.40 -4.40 16.36
C VAL A 71 -3.44 -3.89 17.34
N VAL A 72 -4.67 -4.40 17.21
CA VAL A 72 -5.78 -4.11 18.12
C VAL A 72 -6.31 -5.43 18.67
N GLU A 73 -6.25 -5.59 19.98
CA GLU A 73 -6.63 -6.81 20.66
C GLU A 73 -7.95 -6.61 21.43
N PHE A 74 -8.76 -7.64 21.45
CA PHE A 74 -10.01 -7.68 22.20
C PHE A 74 -9.99 -8.85 23.18
N THR A 75 -10.58 -8.68 24.35
CA THR A 75 -10.76 -9.78 25.30
C THR A 75 -12.09 -10.47 25.02
N GLY A 76 -12.03 -11.78 24.75
CA GLY A 76 -13.22 -12.61 24.49
C GLY A 76 -13.75 -12.49 23.05
N THR A 77 -14.97 -12.96 22.86
CA THR A 77 -15.64 -12.97 21.55
C THR A 77 -16.11 -11.56 21.16
N VAL A 78 -15.73 -11.16 19.99
CA VAL A 78 -16.14 -9.85 19.42
C VAL A 78 -17.46 -10.01 18.66
N ALA A 79 -18.45 -9.18 18.97
CA ALA A 79 -19.74 -9.20 18.28
C ALA A 79 -19.60 -8.79 16.81
N ALA A 80 -20.44 -9.35 15.93
CA ALA A 80 -20.42 -9.06 14.48
C ALA A 80 -20.66 -7.59 14.13
N SER A 81 -21.26 -6.80 15.04
CA SER A 81 -21.50 -5.37 14.89
C SER A 81 -20.41 -4.49 15.50
N THR A 82 -19.27 -5.05 15.83
CA THR A 82 -18.14 -4.29 16.39
C THR A 82 -17.35 -3.63 15.29
N PHE A 83 -17.10 -2.35 15.46
CA PHE A 83 -16.28 -1.57 14.53
C PHE A 83 -15.16 -0.87 15.28
N VAL A 84 -13.98 -0.89 14.67
CA VAL A 84 -12.86 -0.04 15.02
C VAL A 84 -12.50 0.76 13.78
N PHE A 85 -12.52 2.07 13.90
CA PHE A 85 -12.16 2.96 12.82
C PHE A 85 -10.69 3.32 12.94
N LEU A 86 -9.95 3.09 11.88
CA LEU A 86 -8.56 3.48 11.74
C LEU A 86 -8.47 4.65 10.77
N GLY A 87 -7.83 5.72 11.17
CA GLY A 87 -7.55 6.87 10.34
C GLY A 87 -6.15 7.42 10.57
N ASP A 88 -5.75 8.35 9.71
CA ASP A 88 -4.52 9.14 9.87
C ASP A 88 -3.27 8.27 10.14
N PHE A 89 -3.21 7.07 9.56
CA PHE A 89 -2.05 6.20 9.71
C PHE A 89 -0.87 6.77 8.94
N GLN A 90 0.23 7.01 9.65
CA GLN A 90 1.44 7.57 9.07
C GLN A 90 2.68 6.86 9.62
N PHE A 91 3.59 6.55 8.71
CA PHE A 91 4.93 6.10 9.04
C PHE A 91 5.93 6.97 8.29
N CYS A 92 6.83 7.61 9.01
CA CYS A 92 7.82 8.51 8.43
C CYS A 92 9.16 8.32 9.13
N GLU A 93 10.23 8.63 8.42
CA GLU A 93 11.57 8.72 8.98
C GLU A 93 11.69 9.96 9.88
N GLY A 94 12.44 9.83 10.97
CA GLY A 94 12.70 10.91 11.91
C GLY A 94 12.47 10.52 13.36
N SER A 95 12.88 11.39 14.28
CA SER A 95 12.79 11.16 15.72
C SER A 95 11.43 11.52 16.34
N LYS A 96 10.54 12.12 15.58
CA LYS A 96 9.20 12.55 16.05
C LYS A 96 8.14 12.15 15.04
N ALA A 97 6.96 11.74 15.54
CA ALA A 97 5.77 11.62 14.71
C ALA A 97 5.38 13.00 14.18
N MET A 98 5.34 13.14 12.87
CA MET A 98 4.85 14.35 12.21
C MET A 98 3.32 14.38 12.25
N PRO A 99 2.68 15.56 12.24
CA PRO A 99 1.25 15.66 12.02
C PRO A 99 0.87 14.95 10.71
N PHE A 100 -0.32 14.32 10.68
CA PHE A 100 -0.80 13.67 9.47
C PHE A 100 -0.93 14.69 8.34
N GLU A 101 -0.21 14.43 7.24
CA GLU A 101 -0.22 15.30 6.07
C GLU A 101 -1.37 14.91 5.15
N LEU A 102 -2.36 15.77 5.04
CA LEU A 102 -3.41 15.64 4.04
C LEU A 102 -2.88 16.15 2.69
N ARG A 103 -2.49 15.22 1.82
CA ARG A 103 -2.11 15.56 0.45
C ARG A 103 -3.34 15.74 -0.42
N PRO A 104 -3.34 16.71 -1.35
CA PRO A 104 -4.38 16.79 -2.37
C PRO A 104 -4.49 15.46 -3.13
N ILE A 105 -5.73 15.00 -3.35
CA ILE A 105 -5.98 13.67 -3.94
C ILE A 105 -5.30 13.51 -5.30
N ALA A 106 -5.24 14.57 -6.09
CA ALA A 106 -4.57 14.56 -7.40
C ALA A 106 -3.06 14.28 -7.30
N ILE A 107 -2.39 14.79 -6.27
CA ILE A 107 -0.96 14.51 -6.03
C ILE A 107 -0.79 13.05 -5.60
N GLU A 108 -1.66 12.56 -4.72
CA GLU A 108 -1.62 11.18 -4.26
C GLU A 108 -1.86 10.18 -5.40
N GLU A 109 -2.82 10.47 -6.28
CA GLU A 109 -3.07 9.68 -7.50
C GLU A 109 -1.86 9.65 -8.44
N GLN A 110 -1.22 10.80 -8.65
CA GLN A 110 -0.01 10.88 -9.47
C GLN A 110 1.14 10.05 -8.88
N LEU A 111 1.34 10.10 -7.57
CA LEU A 111 2.36 9.30 -6.90
C LEU A 111 2.09 7.79 -7.05
N ARG A 112 0.84 7.37 -6.92
CA ARG A 112 0.44 5.96 -7.10
C ARG A 112 0.61 5.49 -8.54
N GLN A 113 0.30 6.33 -9.52
CA GLN A 113 0.43 5.98 -10.94
C GLN A 113 1.88 5.70 -11.36
N ARG A 114 2.88 6.09 -10.57
CA ARG A 114 4.28 5.73 -10.80
C ARG A 114 4.57 4.23 -10.55
N TYR A 115 3.73 3.58 -9.73
CA TYR A 115 3.88 2.19 -9.34
C TYR A 115 2.85 1.30 -10.01
N TYR A 116 1.60 1.73 -10.00
CA TYR A 116 0.48 0.94 -10.47
C TYR A 116 -0.48 1.78 -11.30
N ARG A 117 -0.86 1.27 -12.47
CA ARG A 117 -1.85 1.88 -13.34
C ARG A 117 -2.72 0.84 -14.03
N LYS A 118 -4.03 1.05 -14.02
CA LYS A 118 -4.99 0.31 -14.81
C LYS A 118 -5.57 1.24 -15.88
N GLN A 119 -5.44 0.86 -17.14
CA GLN A 119 -5.89 1.68 -18.26
C GLN A 119 -6.62 0.83 -19.30
N SER A 120 -7.71 1.35 -19.83
CA SER A 120 -8.35 0.81 -21.02
C SER A 120 -7.74 1.45 -22.26
N VAL A 121 -7.23 0.64 -23.15
CA VAL A 121 -6.57 1.07 -24.39
C VAL A 121 -7.28 0.42 -25.56
N TRP A 122 -7.65 1.21 -26.57
CA TRP A 122 -8.11 0.68 -27.83
C TRP A 122 -6.91 0.13 -28.60
N VAL A 123 -6.87 -1.18 -28.79
CA VAL A 123 -5.82 -1.86 -29.53
C VAL A 123 -6.39 -2.33 -30.86
N GLY A 124 -5.83 -1.81 -31.96
CA GLY A 124 -6.21 -2.19 -33.31
C GLY A 124 -5.35 -3.33 -33.87
N THR A 125 -5.64 -3.71 -35.09
CA THR A 125 -4.84 -4.68 -35.86
C THR A 125 -3.48 -4.12 -36.29
N SER A 126 -3.28 -2.82 -36.17
CA SER A 126 -1.99 -2.14 -36.28
C SER A 126 -1.49 -1.72 -34.88
N THR A 127 -0.22 -1.38 -34.81
CA THR A 127 0.42 -0.98 -33.54
C THR A 127 -0.28 0.21 -32.91
N ALA A 128 -0.77 0.03 -31.68
CA ALA A 128 -1.23 1.11 -30.83
C ALA A 128 -0.11 1.54 -29.87
N ARG A 129 0.03 2.83 -29.65
CA ARG A 129 0.97 3.40 -28.69
C ARG A 129 0.21 4.23 -27.66
N THR A 130 0.60 4.12 -26.42
CA THR A 130 0.15 5.00 -25.35
C THR A 130 1.35 5.46 -24.54
N CYS A 131 1.35 6.72 -24.14
CA CYS A 131 2.35 7.27 -23.23
C CYS A 131 1.76 7.34 -21.81
N PHE A 132 2.59 7.12 -20.83
CA PHE A 132 2.22 7.37 -19.46
C PHE A 132 2.36 8.86 -19.15
N PRO A 133 1.37 9.50 -18.53
CA PRO A 133 1.45 10.92 -18.17
C PRO A 133 2.50 11.17 -17.09
N ILE A 134 2.93 10.11 -16.41
CA ILE A 134 3.96 10.12 -15.38
C ILE A 134 4.82 8.88 -15.59
N ASN A 135 6.14 9.07 -15.63
CA ASN A 135 7.06 7.96 -15.77
C ASN A 135 6.94 6.99 -14.58
N MET A 136 6.82 5.71 -14.88
CA MET A 136 6.80 4.67 -13.86
C MET A 136 8.19 4.46 -13.24
N VAL A 137 8.24 3.97 -12.02
CA VAL A 137 9.51 3.80 -11.27
C VAL A 137 10.43 2.77 -11.95
N LYS A 138 9.83 1.71 -12.49
CA LYS A 138 10.51 0.66 -13.26
C LYS A 138 9.72 0.37 -14.53
N THR A 139 10.30 -0.37 -15.44
CA THR A 139 9.54 -0.96 -16.55
C THR A 139 8.45 -1.87 -15.99
N PRO A 140 7.16 -1.58 -16.24
CA PRO A 140 6.07 -2.29 -15.57
C PRO A 140 5.92 -3.71 -16.08
N THR A 141 5.50 -4.59 -15.18
CA THR A 141 4.95 -5.89 -15.53
C THR A 141 3.54 -5.70 -16.07
N LEU A 142 3.21 -6.36 -17.15
CA LEU A 142 1.91 -6.27 -17.79
C LEU A 142 1.03 -7.44 -17.43
N SER A 143 -0.21 -7.16 -17.06
CA SER A 143 -1.26 -8.18 -16.93
C SER A 143 -2.57 -7.68 -17.55
N GLY A 144 -3.45 -8.61 -17.91
CA GLY A 144 -4.67 -8.31 -18.66
C GLY A 144 -4.45 -8.39 -20.18
N GLY A 145 -5.40 -7.87 -20.90
CA GLY A 145 -5.48 -8.07 -22.35
C GLY A 145 -6.25 -9.36 -22.72
N GLY A 146 -6.96 -9.33 -23.82
CA GLY A 146 -7.74 -10.46 -24.32
C GLY A 146 -6.94 -11.40 -25.23
N THR A 147 -7.62 -12.39 -25.78
CA THR A 147 -7.05 -13.33 -26.76
C THR A 147 -6.47 -12.59 -27.96
N GLY A 148 -5.24 -12.94 -28.36
CA GLY A 148 -4.55 -12.33 -29.50
C GLY A 148 -3.87 -11.00 -29.20
N PHE A 149 -3.87 -10.55 -27.95
CA PHE A 149 -3.13 -9.37 -27.51
C PHE A 149 -1.63 -9.67 -27.44
N THR A 150 -0.81 -8.77 -28.00
CA THR A 150 0.65 -8.86 -27.97
C THR A 150 1.25 -7.51 -27.62
N SER A 151 2.07 -7.44 -26.58
CA SER A 151 2.90 -6.30 -26.28
C SER A 151 4.20 -6.41 -27.08
N THR A 152 4.54 -5.38 -27.86
CA THR A 152 5.77 -5.33 -28.65
C THR A 152 6.85 -4.46 -28.02
N GLY A 153 6.51 -3.67 -27.02
CA GLY A 153 7.45 -2.84 -26.28
C GLY A 153 6.77 -2.18 -25.09
N THR A 154 7.46 -2.19 -23.98
CA THR A 154 7.05 -1.50 -22.76
C THR A 154 8.29 -0.88 -22.13
N ASP A 155 8.20 0.39 -21.80
CA ASP A 155 9.22 1.15 -21.10
C ASP A 155 8.56 1.94 -19.95
N LYS A 156 9.33 2.68 -19.19
CA LYS A 156 8.84 3.49 -18.07
C LYS A 156 7.84 4.56 -18.46
N ASP A 157 7.89 5.01 -19.69
CA ASP A 157 7.10 6.13 -20.21
C ASP A 157 6.17 5.74 -21.37
N THR A 158 6.37 4.59 -21.99
CA THR A 158 5.61 4.17 -23.17
C THR A 158 5.21 2.69 -23.12
N PHE A 159 4.09 2.42 -23.77
CA PHE A 159 3.59 1.08 -24.03
C PHE A 159 3.19 0.95 -25.50
N VAL A 160 3.59 -0.15 -26.11
CA VAL A 160 3.28 -0.47 -27.51
C VAL A 160 2.69 -1.87 -27.61
N ALA A 161 1.53 -1.99 -28.20
CA ALA A 161 0.87 -3.27 -28.39
C ALA A 161 0.09 -3.35 -29.70
N TYR A 162 -0.21 -4.55 -30.14
CA TYR A 162 -1.17 -4.83 -31.21
C TYR A 162 -2.02 -6.04 -30.86
N GLN A 163 -3.11 -6.21 -31.59
CA GLN A 163 -4.02 -7.34 -31.46
C GLN A 163 -4.50 -7.81 -32.83
N THR A 164 -4.82 -9.10 -32.97
CA THR A 164 -5.31 -9.68 -34.23
C THR A 164 -6.69 -9.19 -34.61
N THR A 165 -7.50 -8.79 -33.63
CA THR A 165 -8.82 -8.17 -33.84
C THR A 165 -8.92 -6.92 -32.99
N ALA A 166 -9.31 -5.79 -33.59
CA ALA A 166 -9.43 -4.53 -32.87
C ALA A 166 -10.45 -4.62 -31.72
N ALA A 167 -10.03 -4.28 -30.52
CA ALA A 167 -10.87 -4.29 -29.32
C ALA A 167 -10.36 -3.34 -28.24
N LEU A 168 -11.26 -2.91 -27.36
CA LEU A 168 -10.90 -2.21 -26.14
C LEU A 168 -10.32 -3.21 -25.13
N GLN A 169 -9.10 -2.99 -24.70
CA GLN A 169 -8.41 -3.83 -23.73
C GLN A 169 -8.19 -3.07 -22.43
N THR A 170 -8.40 -3.73 -21.31
CA THR A 170 -8.01 -3.23 -20.00
C THR A 170 -6.69 -3.88 -19.62
N ILE A 171 -5.67 -3.06 -19.42
CA ILE A 171 -4.30 -3.48 -19.14
C ILE A 171 -3.89 -2.92 -17.78
N VAL A 172 -3.26 -3.74 -16.99
CA VAL A 172 -2.67 -3.37 -15.71
C VAL A 172 -1.16 -3.26 -15.91
N PHE A 173 -0.61 -2.15 -15.49
CA PHE A 173 0.81 -1.86 -15.46
C PHE A 173 1.24 -1.83 -14.00
N ASP A 174 2.12 -2.73 -13.61
CA ASP A 174 2.64 -2.86 -12.26
C ASP A 174 4.16 -2.76 -12.26
N SER A 175 4.70 -1.81 -11.51
CA SER A 175 6.13 -1.58 -11.39
C SER A 175 6.61 -1.60 -9.94
N GLU A 176 5.84 -2.21 -9.03
CA GLU A 176 6.20 -2.24 -7.60
C GLU A 176 7.35 -3.20 -7.29
N LEU A 177 7.61 -4.20 -8.13
CA LEU A 177 8.61 -5.25 -7.87
C LEU A 177 9.76 -5.26 -8.84
#